data_b38ffc8828a779cfd830e2d1fca9c396
#
_entry.id   b38ffc8828a779cfd830e2d1fca9c396
#
_cell.length_a   1.000
_cell.length_b   1.000
_cell.length_c   1.000
_cell.angle_alpha   90.00
_cell.angle_beta   90.00
_cell.angle_gamma   90.00
#
_symmetry.space_group_name_H-M   'P 1'
#
loop_
_entity.id
_entity.type
_entity.pdbx_description
1 polymer ?
#
loop_
_entity_poly.entity_id
_entity_poly.type
_entity_poly.pdbx_seq_one_letter_code
_entity_poly.pdbx_strand_id
1 'polypeptide(L)'
;MKRQLQTVVYGAVLLASLASLSACAPLIVGGAVMTGVMATDRRTTGTQVEDESIEIKVASAVRNEMGDRIHLNVTSFNRQVLLTGEVRTAADKERAEKLAQSQENVNAVVNDLAVMPISSLTQRSKDTVITGRVKAAFVDAKDLQ
;
A
#
# COMPACT_ATOMS: atom_id res chain seq x y z
N MET A 1 -8.72 39.17 -34.20
CA MET A 1 -9.02 37.73 -34.09
C MET A 1 -7.96 36.96 -33.29
N LYS A 2 -6.64 37.08 -33.53
CA LYS A 2 -5.60 36.33 -32.79
C LYS A 2 -5.57 36.60 -31.28
N ARG A 3 -5.75 37.85 -30.82
CA ARG A 3 -5.78 38.20 -29.38
C ARG A 3 -6.97 37.60 -28.63
N GLN A 4 -8.12 37.53 -29.26
CA GLN A 4 -9.32 36.91 -28.66
C GLN A 4 -9.12 35.39 -28.48
N LEU A 5 -8.51 34.77 -29.48
CA LEU A 5 -8.23 33.34 -29.43
C LEU A 5 -7.22 33.00 -28.31
N GLN A 6 -6.19 33.83 -28.11
CA GLN A 6 -5.22 33.67 -27.04
C GLN A 6 -5.87 33.81 -25.65
N THR A 7 -6.72 34.79 -25.43
CA THR A 7 -7.41 34.94 -24.13
C THR A 7 -8.37 33.80 -23.83
N VAL A 8 -9.02 33.22 -24.82
CA VAL A 8 -9.86 32.03 -24.63
C VAL A 8 -9.03 30.81 -24.31
N VAL A 9 -7.87 30.63 -24.96
CA VAL A 9 -6.95 29.52 -24.69
C VAL A 9 -6.35 29.63 -23.27
N TYR A 10 -5.90 30.79 -22.85
CA TYR A 10 -5.39 31.00 -21.48
C TYR A 10 -6.48 30.79 -20.42
N GLY A 11 -7.71 31.23 -20.70
CA GLY A 11 -8.86 30.98 -19.81
C GLY A 11 -9.19 29.49 -19.66
N ALA A 12 -9.16 28.77 -20.79
CA ALA A 12 -9.39 27.32 -20.78
C ALA A 12 -8.28 26.53 -20.03
N VAL A 13 -7.02 26.93 -20.21
CA VAL A 13 -5.89 26.33 -19.50
C VAL A 13 -5.94 26.60 -17.99
N LEU A 14 -6.33 27.83 -17.59
CA LEU A 14 -6.53 28.19 -16.19
C LEU A 14 -7.69 27.41 -15.54
N LEU A 15 -8.80 27.22 -16.24
CA LEU A 15 -9.94 26.42 -15.77
C LEU A 15 -9.57 24.94 -15.66
N ALA A 16 -8.80 24.40 -16.60
CA ALA A 16 -8.32 23.02 -16.57
C ALA A 16 -7.33 22.77 -15.40
N SER A 17 -6.49 23.76 -15.06
CA SER A 17 -5.58 23.65 -13.92
C SER A 17 -6.29 23.74 -12.56
N LEU A 18 -7.39 24.51 -12.46
CA LEU A 18 -8.22 24.54 -11.24
C LEU A 18 -9.01 23.24 -11.03
N ALA A 19 -9.43 22.57 -12.12
CA ALA A 19 -10.10 21.27 -12.03
C ALA A 19 -9.17 20.16 -11.51
N SER A 20 -7.86 20.26 -11.75
CA SER A 20 -6.88 19.29 -11.23
C SER A 20 -6.65 19.41 -9.71
N LEU A 21 -6.96 20.53 -9.08
CA LEU A 21 -6.88 20.66 -7.62
C LEU A 21 -8.03 19.94 -6.89
N SER A 22 -9.12 19.61 -7.59
CA SER A 22 -10.23 18.81 -7.04
C SER A 22 -9.87 17.32 -6.85
N ALA A 23 -8.74 16.85 -7.40
CA ALA A 23 -8.24 15.50 -7.17
C ALA A 23 -7.84 15.21 -5.71
N CYS A 24 -7.67 16.28 -4.89
CA CYS A 24 -7.46 16.13 -3.44
C CYS A 24 -8.76 15.92 -2.64
N ALA A 25 -9.95 16.04 -3.27
CA ALA A 25 -11.22 15.81 -2.58
C ALA A 25 -11.40 14.40 -2.02
N PRO A 26 -10.91 13.31 -2.68
CA PRO A 26 -10.94 11.98 -2.07
C PRO A 26 -10.14 11.86 -0.78
N LEU A 27 -9.17 12.75 -0.55
CA LEU A 27 -8.38 12.73 0.69
C LEU A 27 -9.23 13.16 1.92
N ILE A 28 -10.20 14.07 1.71
CA ILE A 28 -11.09 14.51 2.80
C ILE A 28 -12.16 13.45 3.08
N VAL A 29 -12.69 12.81 2.03
CA VAL A 29 -13.63 11.68 2.19
C VAL A 29 -12.89 10.46 2.74
N GLY A 30 -11.65 10.20 2.29
CA GLY A 30 -10.76 9.17 2.84
C GLY A 30 -10.41 9.42 4.30
N GLY A 31 -10.24 10.69 4.72
CA GLY A 31 -10.02 11.06 6.12
C GLY A 31 -11.20 10.71 7.02
N ALA A 32 -12.43 10.83 6.56
CA ALA A 32 -13.61 10.44 7.33
C ALA A 32 -13.75 8.91 7.48
N VAL A 33 -13.36 8.16 6.44
CA VAL A 33 -13.33 6.68 6.51
C VAL A 33 -12.17 6.22 7.41
N MET A 34 -11.00 6.87 7.33
CA MET A 34 -9.86 6.58 8.21
C MET A 34 -10.19 6.87 9.68
N THR A 35 -10.92 7.96 9.99
CA THR A 35 -11.37 8.24 11.37
C THR A 35 -12.33 7.17 11.88
N GLY A 36 -13.17 6.61 11.03
CA GLY A 36 -14.06 5.50 11.39
C GLY A 36 -13.30 4.21 11.72
N VAL A 37 -12.26 3.89 10.95
CA VAL A 37 -11.38 2.74 11.22
C VAL A 37 -10.57 2.94 12.49
N MET A 38 -10.03 4.14 12.73
CA MET A 38 -9.31 4.47 13.97
C MET A 38 -10.21 4.37 15.22
N ALA A 39 -11.50 4.69 15.12
CA ALA A 39 -12.43 4.60 16.25
C ALA A 39 -12.73 3.14 16.66
N THR A 40 -12.54 2.17 15.77
CA THR A 40 -12.73 0.75 16.03
C THR A 40 -11.42 0.02 16.42
N ASP A 41 -10.28 0.59 16.09
CA ASP A 41 -8.97 0.04 16.47
C ASP A 41 -8.66 0.39 17.93
N ARG A 42 -8.47 -0.61 18.76
CA ARG A 42 -8.18 -0.48 20.19
C ARG A 42 -6.75 0.00 20.49
N ARG A 43 -5.91 0.15 19.46
CA ARG A 43 -4.55 0.66 19.60
C ARG A 43 -4.56 2.18 19.75
N THR A 44 -3.56 2.71 20.45
CA THR A 44 -3.35 4.15 20.51
C THR A 44 -2.87 4.67 19.15
N THR A 45 -3.17 5.92 18.82
CA THR A 45 -2.67 6.58 17.60
C THR A 45 -1.15 6.53 17.51
N GLY A 46 -0.45 6.63 18.64
CA GLY A 46 1.00 6.51 18.69
C GLY A 46 1.50 5.13 18.22
N THR A 47 0.86 4.06 18.67
CA THR A 47 1.20 2.70 18.23
C THR A 47 0.94 2.49 16.74
N GLN A 48 -0.13 3.07 16.19
CA GLN A 48 -0.42 2.96 14.75
C GLN A 48 0.64 3.68 13.91
N VAL A 49 1.03 4.90 14.31
CA VAL A 49 2.09 5.66 13.63
C VAL A 49 3.44 4.94 13.71
N GLU A 50 3.75 4.33 14.86
CA GLU A 50 4.96 3.54 15.03
C GLU A 50 4.97 2.30 14.14
N ASP A 51 3.86 1.55 14.08
CA ASP A 51 3.72 0.40 13.20
C ASP A 51 3.90 0.79 11.72
N GLU A 52 3.30 1.89 11.26
CA GLU A 52 3.47 2.39 9.90
C GLU A 52 4.92 2.81 9.60
N SER A 53 5.58 3.44 10.57
CA SER A 53 7.01 3.78 10.47
C SER A 53 7.87 2.52 10.32
N ILE A 54 7.58 1.46 11.06
CA ILE A 54 8.25 0.16 10.96
C ILE A 54 8.05 -0.46 9.58
N GLU A 55 6.82 -0.47 9.05
CA GLU A 55 6.51 -0.99 7.71
C GLU A 55 7.37 -0.31 6.64
N ILE A 56 7.44 1.03 6.66
CA ILE A 56 8.23 1.82 5.72
C ILE A 56 9.72 1.51 5.85
N LYS A 57 10.27 1.46 7.08
CA LYS A 57 11.69 1.19 7.33
C LYS A 57 12.06 -0.21 6.84
N VAL A 58 11.29 -1.23 7.22
CA VAL A 58 11.52 -2.63 6.81
C VAL A 58 11.42 -2.77 5.30
N ALA A 59 10.35 -2.24 4.68
CA ALA A 59 10.17 -2.32 3.24
C ALA A 59 11.30 -1.64 2.48
N SER A 60 11.78 -0.50 2.95
CA SER A 60 12.90 0.24 2.35
C SER A 60 14.21 -0.52 2.50
N ALA A 61 14.52 -1.04 3.68
CA ALA A 61 15.75 -1.79 3.94
C ALA A 61 15.83 -3.04 3.05
N VAL A 62 14.75 -3.80 2.99
CA VAL A 62 14.70 -5.02 2.18
C VAL A 62 14.78 -4.71 0.68
N ARG A 63 14.03 -3.71 0.19
CA ARG A 63 14.07 -3.33 -1.23
C ARG A 63 15.43 -2.80 -1.66
N ASN A 64 16.08 -2.00 -0.83
CA ASN A 64 17.40 -1.44 -1.13
C ASN A 64 18.47 -2.52 -1.27
N GLU A 65 18.41 -3.59 -0.47
CA GLU A 65 19.39 -4.66 -0.52
C GLU A 65 19.04 -5.75 -1.54
N MET A 66 17.76 -6.08 -1.68
CA MET A 66 17.33 -7.23 -2.46
C MET A 66 16.80 -6.87 -3.86
N GLY A 67 16.34 -5.65 -4.07
CA GLY A 67 15.84 -5.16 -5.36
C GLY A 67 14.79 -6.08 -5.97
N ASP A 68 15.01 -6.50 -7.21
CA ASP A 68 14.08 -7.34 -7.99
C ASP A 68 14.06 -8.84 -7.59
N ARG A 69 14.84 -9.22 -6.57
CA ARG A 69 14.86 -10.61 -6.07
C ARG A 69 13.68 -10.93 -5.15
N ILE A 70 12.93 -9.92 -4.74
CA ILE A 70 11.82 -10.04 -3.82
C ILE A 70 10.59 -9.24 -4.27
N HIS A 71 9.42 -9.83 -4.12
CA HIS A 71 8.16 -9.12 -4.08
C HIS A 71 7.66 -9.14 -2.65
N LEU A 72 7.72 -8.01 -1.96
CA LEU A 72 7.50 -7.90 -0.53
C LEU A 72 6.30 -7.03 -0.21
N ASN A 73 5.44 -7.54 0.66
CA ASN A 73 4.47 -6.79 1.43
C ASN A 73 4.81 -6.92 2.92
N VAL A 74 4.80 -5.80 3.63
CA VAL A 74 5.11 -5.70 5.05
C VAL A 74 3.88 -5.20 5.78
N THR A 75 3.52 -5.86 6.86
CA THR A 75 2.46 -5.40 7.77
C THR A 75 2.99 -5.44 9.19
N SER A 76 2.80 -4.37 9.95
CA SER A 76 3.19 -4.28 11.36
C SER A 76 1.97 -4.13 12.25
N PHE A 77 1.98 -4.85 13.36
CA PHE A 77 0.96 -4.75 14.40
C PHE A 77 1.61 -4.89 15.77
N ASN A 78 1.55 -3.85 16.59
CA ASN A 78 2.21 -3.81 17.90
C ASN A 78 3.69 -4.20 17.81
N ARG A 79 4.43 -3.67 16.82
CA ARG A 79 5.86 -3.94 16.56
C ARG A 79 6.16 -5.39 16.15
N GLN A 80 5.13 -6.17 15.83
CA GLN A 80 5.29 -7.48 15.22
C GLN A 80 5.13 -7.33 13.71
N VAL A 81 6.13 -7.73 12.96
CA VAL A 81 6.21 -7.58 11.51
C VAL A 81 5.85 -8.89 10.83
N LEU A 82 4.88 -8.86 9.94
CA LEU A 82 4.55 -9.94 9.02
C LEU A 82 5.14 -9.61 7.64
N LEU A 83 5.97 -10.51 7.13
CA LEU A 83 6.50 -10.46 5.76
C LEU A 83 5.72 -11.44 4.90
N THR A 84 5.05 -10.94 3.87
CA THR A 84 4.34 -11.75 2.87
C THR A 84 4.83 -11.42 1.47
N GLY A 85 4.66 -12.34 0.54
CA GLY A 85 5.04 -12.15 -0.86
C GLY A 85 5.88 -13.30 -1.39
N GLU A 86 6.80 -12.99 -2.31
CA GLU A 86 7.53 -13.98 -3.09
C GLU A 86 9.02 -13.67 -3.09
N VAL A 87 9.83 -14.70 -2.94
CA VAL A 87 11.30 -14.66 -3.05
C VAL A 87 11.79 -15.78 -3.95
N ARG A 88 12.93 -15.57 -4.61
CA ARG A 88 13.47 -16.56 -5.54
C ARG A 88 14.11 -17.76 -4.88
N THR A 89 14.69 -17.58 -3.69
CA THR A 89 15.45 -18.61 -2.97
C THR A 89 15.14 -18.60 -1.47
N ALA A 90 15.40 -19.72 -0.82
CA ALA A 90 15.32 -19.84 0.65
C ALA A 90 16.32 -18.89 1.36
N ALA A 91 17.49 -18.69 0.77
CA ALA A 91 18.48 -17.75 1.28
C ALA A 91 17.98 -16.30 1.23
N ASP A 92 17.23 -15.92 0.19
CA ASP A 92 16.58 -14.61 0.11
C ASP A 92 15.49 -14.46 1.18
N LYS A 93 14.73 -15.52 1.47
CA LYS A 93 13.73 -15.55 2.55
C LYS A 93 14.36 -15.25 3.92
N GLU A 94 15.43 -15.98 4.26
CA GLU A 94 16.18 -15.76 5.51
C GLU A 94 16.82 -14.36 5.55
N ARG A 95 17.31 -13.87 4.42
CA ARG A 95 17.93 -12.54 4.35
C ARG A 95 16.91 -11.44 4.62
N ALA A 96 15.72 -11.53 4.03
CA ALA A 96 14.63 -10.59 4.27
C ALA A 96 14.23 -10.57 5.75
N GLU A 97 14.17 -11.73 6.40
CA GLU A 97 13.86 -11.83 7.82
C GLU A 97 14.89 -11.12 8.69
N LYS A 98 16.18 -11.38 8.45
CA LYS A 98 17.28 -10.73 9.19
C LYS A 98 17.27 -9.22 9.02
N LEU A 99 16.98 -8.73 7.82
CA LEU A 99 16.86 -7.30 7.56
C LEU A 99 15.68 -6.68 8.32
N ALA A 100 14.55 -7.38 8.38
CA ALA A 100 13.39 -6.93 9.15
C ALA A 100 13.68 -6.92 10.66
N GLN A 101 14.31 -7.98 11.19
CA GLN A 101 14.68 -8.09 12.62
C GLN A 101 15.69 -7.03 13.05
N SER A 102 16.55 -6.55 12.14
CA SER A 102 17.54 -5.52 12.42
C SER A 102 16.98 -4.10 12.49
N GLN A 103 15.71 -3.91 12.12
CA GLN A 103 15.10 -2.58 12.16
C GLN A 103 14.73 -2.18 13.58
N GLU A 104 14.87 -0.89 13.85
CA GLU A 104 14.54 -0.29 15.14
C GLU A 104 13.06 -0.51 15.50
N ASN A 105 12.78 -0.82 16.74
CA ASN A 105 11.43 -1.03 17.31
C ASN A 105 10.70 -2.28 16.80
N VAL A 106 11.35 -3.17 16.05
CA VAL A 106 10.80 -4.49 15.69
C VAL A 106 10.99 -5.46 16.85
N ASN A 107 9.89 -6.00 17.37
CA ASN A 107 9.92 -6.98 18.47
C ASN A 107 9.96 -8.41 17.96
N ALA A 108 9.24 -8.71 16.89
CA ALA A 108 9.17 -10.05 16.31
C ALA A 108 8.90 -9.96 14.81
N VAL A 109 9.36 -10.97 14.07
CA VAL A 109 9.09 -11.10 12.63
C VAL A 109 8.47 -12.47 12.35
N VAL A 110 7.35 -12.45 11.66
CA VAL A 110 6.71 -13.64 11.08
C VAL A 110 7.01 -13.63 9.59
N ASN A 111 7.75 -14.61 9.11
CA ASN A 111 8.20 -14.68 7.74
C ASN A 111 7.37 -15.71 6.93
N ASP A 112 6.34 -15.23 6.28
CA ASP A 112 5.45 -15.99 5.39
C ASP A 112 5.74 -15.73 3.90
N LEU A 113 7.01 -15.48 3.56
CA LEU A 113 7.44 -15.36 2.17
C LEU A 113 7.44 -16.73 1.48
N ALA A 114 6.80 -16.82 0.33
CA ALA A 114 6.80 -18.00 -0.52
C ALA A 114 8.07 -18.05 -1.38
N VAL A 115 8.75 -19.20 -1.38
CA VAL A 115 9.91 -19.42 -2.26
C VAL A 115 9.40 -19.89 -3.62
N MET A 116 9.31 -18.97 -4.57
CA MET A 116 8.79 -19.20 -5.91
C MET A 116 9.26 -18.11 -6.89
N PRO A 117 9.14 -18.32 -8.21
CA PRO A 117 9.38 -17.27 -9.18
C PRO A 117 8.47 -16.07 -8.91
N ILE A 118 9.06 -14.87 -8.92
CA ILE A 118 8.31 -13.63 -8.66
C ILE A 118 7.24 -13.43 -9.74
N SER A 119 6.00 -13.24 -9.32
CA SER A 119 4.87 -13.03 -10.21
C SER A 119 5.02 -11.73 -11.02
N SER A 120 4.65 -11.81 -12.30
CA SER A 120 4.70 -10.65 -13.19
C SER A 120 3.66 -9.58 -12.81
N LEU A 121 3.90 -8.33 -13.19
CA LEU A 121 2.92 -7.24 -13.01
C LEU A 121 1.56 -7.57 -13.63
N THR A 122 1.56 -8.28 -14.76
CA THR A 122 0.34 -8.70 -15.45
C THR A 122 -0.46 -9.72 -14.63
N GLN A 123 0.22 -10.67 -13.97
CA GLN A 123 -0.43 -11.63 -13.08
C GLN A 123 -1.05 -10.91 -11.88
N ARG A 124 -0.29 -10.05 -11.21
CA ARG A 124 -0.76 -9.26 -10.05
C ARG A 124 -1.95 -8.36 -10.38
N SER A 125 -1.96 -7.73 -11.57
CA SER A 125 -3.10 -6.94 -12.03
C SER A 125 -4.35 -7.78 -12.23
N LYS A 126 -4.21 -9.01 -12.78
CA LYS A 126 -5.33 -9.96 -12.91
C LYS A 126 -5.86 -10.38 -11.55
N ASP A 127 -4.98 -10.70 -10.61
CA ASP A 127 -5.34 -11.10 -9.24
C ASP A 127 -6.08 -9.97 -8.50
N THR A 128 -5.65 -8.72 -8.68
CA THR A 128 -6.34 -7.54 -8.15
C THR A 128 -7.77 -7.41 -8.69
N VAL A 129 -7.96 -7.62 -10.01
CA VAL A 129 -9.30 -7.60 -10.63
C VAL A 129 -10.17 -8.73 -10.11
N ILE A 130 -9.62 -9.94 -9.98
CA ILE A 130 -10.34 -11.11 -9.43
C ILE A 130 -10.74 -10.83 -7.98
N THR A 131 -9.80 -10.35 -7.15
CA THR A 131 -10.07 -9.98 -5.76
C THR A 131 -11.18 -8.94 -5.65
N GLY A 132 -11.16 -7.93 -6.51
CA GLY A 132 -12.20 -6.90 -6.56
C GLY A 132 -13.58 -7.49 -6.90
N ARG A 133 -13.64 -8.40 -7.88
CA ARG A 133 -14.89 -9.09 -8.24
C ARG A 133 -15.42 -9.98 -7.13
N VAL A 134 -14.53 -10.72 -6.46
CA VAL A 134 -14.90 -11.57 -5.32
C VAL A 134 -15.44 -10.71 -4.17
N LYS A 135 -14.75 -9.62 -3.82
CA LYS A 135 -15.24 -8.70 -2.78
C LYS A 135 -16.60 -8.08 -3.14
N ALA A 136 -16.80 -7.66 -4.39
CA ALA A 136 -18.08 -7.17 -4.85
C ALA A 136 -19.19 -8.23 -4.73
N ALA A 137 -18.89 -9.48 -5.12
CA ALA A 137 -19.84 -10.58 -4.99
C ALA A 137 -20.22 -10.85 -3.53
N PHE A 138 -19.28 -10.74 -2.58
CA PHE A 138 -19.59 -10.87 -1.15
C PHE A 138 -20.46 -9.73 -0.62
N VAL A 139 -20.26 -8.51 -1.11
CA VAL A 139 -21.12 -7.36 -0.72
C VAL A 139 -22.53 -7.51 -1.26
N ASP A 140 -22.67 -8.06 -2.48
CA ASP A 140 -23.96 -8.29 -3.13
C ASP A 140 -24.71 -9.52 -2.58
N ALA A 141 -24.00 -10.44 -1.94
CA ALA A 141 -24.59 -11.65 -1.37
C ALA A 141 -25.37 -11.33 -0.08
N LYS A 142 -26.68 -11.18 -0.21
CA LYS A 142 -27.60 -10.86 0.90
C LYS A 142 -27.72 -11.97 1.95
N ASP A 143 -27.24 -13.17 1.63
CA ASP A 143 -27.38 -14.37 2.49
C ASP A 143 -26.27 -14.51 3.54
N LEU A 144 -25.32 -13.56 3.59
CA LEU A 144 -24.16 -13.58 4.50
C LEU A 144 -24.29 -12.58 5.67
N GLN A 145 -25.50 -12.03 5.92
CA GLN A 145 -25.80 -11.14 7.05
C GLN A 145 -26.54 -11.85 8.14
#